data_7a9e6718003a0a8742657d1d3c5d6aff
#
_entry.id   7a9e6718003a0a8742657d1d3c5d6aff
#
_cell.length_a   1.000
_cell.length_b   1.000
_cell.length_c   1.000
_cell.angle_alpha   90.00
_cell.angle_beta   90.00
_cell.angle_gamma   90.00
#
_symmetry.space_group_name_H-M   'P 1'
#
loop_
_entity.id
_entity.type
_entity.pdbx_description
1 polymer ?
#
loop_
_entity_poly.entity_id
_entity_poly.type
_entity_poly.pdbx_seq_one_letter_code
_entity_poly.pdbx_strand_id
1 'polypeptide(L)'
;MYRIILMTIAMLTAVLSVFANAATPDHGRTLIVQLKGRAIGETRTIPPIDPTRTTSEGNCFDVDLTDAVTGNSLGTATRCFTDVSPGNGGTMLTDTTFFRLREGTIVSRSRTTVTPALDGSPDVVHIATAIPAPATTTILPEAGSGIFKGVPGTTRLTGAMDMRQFRERNEIAFDDIYLIKLADRHEAVLESRTRIRQAQRHLQEAGFAPGSMDGMLGPQTRMALQQYQAKLGLPKTGELDAATRKALGVD
;
A
#
# COMPACT_ATOMS: atom_id res chain seq x y z
N MET A 1 35.86 -70.69 -10.47
CA MET A 1 36.07 -69.77 -9.36
C MET A 1 36.02 -68.33 -9.91
N TYR A 2 34.86 -67.71 -9.88
CA TYR A 2 34.66 -66.31 -10.33
C TYR A 2 34.32 -65.48 -9.08
N ARG A 3 35.16 -64.55 -8.71
CA ARG A 3 34.91 -63.56 -7.67
C ARG A 3 34.15 -62.40 -8.30
N ILE A 4 32.92 -62.23 -7.88
CA ILE A 4 32.10 -61.07 -8.22
C ILE A 4 32.45 -59.95 -7.22
N ILE A 5 33.02 -58.85 -7.74
CA ILE A 5 33.25 -57.63 -6.99
C ILE A 5 32.00 -56.79 -7.08
N LEU A 6 31.26 -56.65 -5.98
CA LEU A 6 30.18 -55.66 -5.89
C LEU A 6 30.78 -54.27 -5.71
N MET A 7 30.68 -53.46 -6.72
CA MET A 7 30.89 -52.01 -6.63
C MET A 7 29.62 -51.35 -6.09
N THR A 8 29.64 -50.92 -4.84
CA THR A 8 28.62 -50.05 -4.28
C THR A 8 28.82 -48.64 -4.79
N ILE A 9 27.93 -48.22 -5.68
CA ILE A 9 27.85 -46.81 -6.12
C ILE A 9 27.12 -46.05 -5.02
N ALA A 10 27.85 -45.26 -4.24
CA ALA A 10 27.28 -44.28 -3.33
C ALA A 10 26.75 -43.11 -4.18
N MET A 11 25.43 -43.04 -4.33
CA MET A 11 24.78 -41.84 -4.86
C MET A 11 24.89 -40.73 -3.82
N LEU A 12 25.79 -39.80 -4.05
CA LEU A 12 25.90 -38.55 -3.34
C LEU A 12 24.79 -37.62 -3.87
N THR A 13 23.63 -37.63 -3.24
CA THR A 13 22.58 -36.65 -3.49
C THR A 13 23.05 -35.28 -2.96
N ALA A 14 23.64 -34.49 -3.81
CA ALA A 14 23.85 -33.06 -3.54
C ALA A 14 22.48 -32.40 -3.43
N VAL A 15 22.04 -32.15 -2.20
CA VAL A 15 20.94 -31.24 -1.92
C VAL A 15 21.45 -29.84 -2.29
N LEU A 16 21.17 -29.40 -3.52
CA LEU A 16 21.26 -27.99 -3.84
C LEU A 16 20.20 -27.26 -3.02
N SER A 17 20.60 -26.76 -1.86
CA SER A 17 19.88 -25.69 -1.19
C SER A 17 19.95 -24.46 -2.10
N VAL A 18 18.92 -24.30 -2.91
CA VAL A 18 18.63 -23.03 -3.59
C VAL A 18 18.31 -22.06 -2.46
N PHE A 19 19.35 -21.38 -1.96
CA PHE A 19 19.13 -20.12 -1.27
C PHE A 19 18.47 -19.21 -2.30
N ALA A 20 17.16 -19.07 -2.18
CA ALA A 20 16.47 -18.00 -2.84
C ALA A 20 17.13 -16.72 -2.33
N ASN A 21 18.08 -16.20 -3.10
CA ASN A 21 18.52 -14.84 -2.96
C ASN A 21 17.23 -14.01 -2.93
N ALA A 22 16.94 -13.41 -1.78
CA ALA A 22 15.98 -12.34 -1.69
C ALA A 22 16.51 -11.21 -2.59
N ALA A 23 16.27 -11.34 -3.89
CA ALA A 23 16.54 -10.29 -4.85
C ALA A 23 15.79 -9.07 -4.35
N THR A 24 16.52 -8.06 -3.95
CA THR A 24 15.95 -6.72 -3.80
C THR A 24 15.13 -6.46 -5.05
N PRO A 25 13.85 -6.09 -4.95
CA PRO A 25 13.05 -5.87 -6.14
C PRO A 25 13.57 -4.63 -6.87
N ASP A 26 14.51 -4.85 -7.77
CA ASP A 26 15.01 -3.82 -8.70
C ASP A 26 14.01 -3.58 -9.84
N HIS A 27 13.00 -4.46 -9.97
CA HIS A 27 11.93 -4.35 -10.96
C HIS A 27 10.57 -4.34 -10.27
N GLY A 28 9.65 -3.58 -10.83
CA GLY A 28 8.29 -3.48 -10.31
C GLY A 28 7.68 -4.86 -9.99
N ARG A 29 7.21 -5.04 -8.75
CA ARG A 29 6.66 -6.32 -8.26
C ARG A 29 5.15 -6.27 -8.22
N THR A 30 4.51 -7.31 -8.75
CA THR A 30 3.07 -7.52 -8.60
C THR A 30 2.83 -8.66 -7.61
N LEU A 31 1.98 -8.40 -6.61
CA LEU A 31 1.52 -9.41 -5.67
C LEU A 31 0.01 -9.54 -5.82
N ILE A 32 -0.47 -10.78 -5.86
CA ILE A 32 -1.90 -11.08 -5.77
C ILE A 32 -2.09 -11.83 -4.47
N VAL A 33 -2.69 -11.16 -3.49
CA VAL A 33 -2.82 -11.69 -2.14
C VAL A 33 -4.28 -11.83 -1.75
N GLN A 34 -4.59 -12.84 -0.95
CA GLN A 34 -5.93 -13.08 -0.41
C GLN A 34 -5.91 -12.89 1.10
N LEU A 35 -6.89 -12.12 1.59
CA LEU A 35 -7.26 -12.05 2.99
C LEU A 35 -8.47 -12.94 3.18
N LYS A 36 -8.32 -14.03 3.93
CA LYS A 36 -9.41 -14.97 4.16
C LYS A 36 -9.47 -15.39 5.63
N GLY A 37 -10.65 -15.34 6.20
CA GLY A 37 -10.88 -15.77 7.57
C GLY A 37 -11.89 -14.92 8.31
N ARG A 38 -12.13 -15.25 9.57
CA ARG A 38 -12.99 -14.49 10.48
C ARG A 38 -12.14 -13.70 11.45
N ALA A 39 -12.51 -12.47 11.70
CA ALA A 39 -11.83 -11.61 12.64
C ALA A 39 -12.83 -10.78 13.45
N ILE A 40 -12.50 -10.57 14.71
CA ILE A 40 -13.23 -9.65 15.61
C ILE A 40 -12.57 -8.29 15.51
N GLY A 41 -13.39 -7.26 15.32
CA GLY A 41 -12.91 -5.88 15.19
C GLY A 41 -12.53 -5.27 16.53
N GLU A 42 -11.47 -4.49 16.51
CA GLU A 42 -11.01 -3.68 17.63
C GLU A 42 -10.85 -2.22 17.20
N THR A 43 -11.24 -1.30 18.05
CA THR A 43 -10.99 0.12 17.80
C THR A 43 -9.50 0.41 17.98
N ARG A 44 -8.85 0.91 16.93
CA ARG A 44 -7.44 1.29 16.94
C ARG A 44 -7.22 2.67 16.33
N THR A 45 -6.23 3.38 16.83
CA THR A 45 -5.78 4.66 16.27
C THR A 45 -4.98 4.41 15.00
N ILE A 46 -5.38 5.07 13.91
CA ILE A 46 -4.74 4.97 12.60
C ILE A 46 -4.00 6.28 12.34
N PRO A 47 -2.71 6.23 12.00
CA PRO A 47 -1.95 7.42 11.63
C PRO A 47 -2.61 8.19 10.47
N PRO A 48 -2.59 9.52 10.46
CA PRO A 48 -3.11 10.30 9.34
C PRO A 48 -2.30 10.04 8.08
N ILE A 49 -2.96 10.08 6.90
CA ILE A 49 -2.25 10.07 5.59
C ILE A 49 -1.53 11.39 5.38
N ASP A 50 -2.22 12.45 5.75
CA ASP A 50 -1.78 13.83 5.64
C ASP A 50 -1.34 14.28 7.04
N PRO A 51 -0.08 14.70 7.23
CA PRO A 51 0.42 15.15 8.53
C PRO A 51 -0.34 16.38 9.08
N THR A 52 -1.13 17.06 8.25
CA THR A 52 -2.00 18.17 8.68
C THR A 52 -3.34 17.71 9.26
N ARG A 53 -3.67 16.43 9.13
CA ARG A 53 -4.90 15.84 9.68
C ARG A 53 -4.63 15.15 11.02
N THR A 54 -5.66 15.11 11.85
CA THR A 54 -5.64 14.36 13.11
C THR A 54 -5.66 12.85 12.85
N THR A 55 -5.15 12.08 13.79
CA THR A 55 -5.33 10.62 13.83
C THR A 55 -6.82 10.28 13.78
N SER A 56 -7.17 9.23 13.04
CA SER A 56 -8.53 8.69 13.00
C SER A 56 -8.61 7.43 13.84
N GLU A 57 -9.73 7.21 14.51
CA GLU A 57 -10.04 5.92 15.08
C GLU A 57 -10.76 5.07 14.05
N GLY A 58 -10.39 3.81 13.95
CA GLY A 58 -10.98 2.87 13.00
C GLY A 58 -11.26 1.52 13.63
N ASN A 59 -12.24 0.82 13.10
CA ASN A 59 -12.49 -0.57 13.45
C ASN A 59 -11.54 -1.46 12.64
N CYS A 60 -10.63 -2.15 13.31
CA CYS A 60 -9.53 -2.90 12.71
C CYS A 60 -9.66 -4.40 12.96
N PHE A 61 -9.35 -5.18 11.95
CA PHE A 61 -9.47 -6.64 11.92
C PHE A 61 -8.12 -7.26 11.52
N ASP A 62 -7.64 -8.22 12.29
CA ASP A 62 -6.45 -9.00 11.94
C ASP A 62 -6.86 -10.28 11.21
N VAL A 63 -6.31 -10.49 10.01
CA VAL A 63 -6.68 -11.59 9.11
C VAL A 63 -5.42 -12.23 8.55
N ASP A 64 -5.49 -13.53 8.27
CA ASP A 64 -4.40 -14.25 7.60
C ASP A 64 -4.23 -13.76 6.16
N LEU A 65 -2.97 -13.70 5.73
CA LEU A 65 -2.56 -13.28 4.40
C LEU A 65 -1.95 -14.46 3.66
N THR A 66 -2.52 -14.78 2.50
CA THR A 66 -2.02 -15.85 1.63
C THR A 66 -1.74 -15.32 0.22
N ASP A 67 -0.87 -16.02 -0.48
CA ASP A 67 -0.74 -15.85 -1.93
C ASP A 67 -1.99 -16.39 -2.62
N ALA A 68 -2.67 -15.56 -3.39
CA ALA A 68 -3.95 -15.92 -3.99
C ALA A 68 -3.83 -16.98 -5.11
N VAL A 69 -2.63 -17.21 -5.63
CA VAL A 69 -2.37 -18.18 -6.71
C VAL A 69 -1.99 -19.54 -6.15
N THR A 70 -1.08 -19.53 -5.16
CA THR A 70 -0.51 -20.78 -4.60
C THR A 70 -1.18 -21.22 -3.31
N GLY A 71 -1.91 -20.33 -2.62
CA GLY A 71 -2.50 -20.58 -1.30
C GLY A 71 -1.49 -20.57 -0.16
N ASN A 72 -0.21 -20.32 -0.42
CA ASN A 72 0.83 -20.31 0.61
C ASN A 72 0.65 -19.12 1.57
N SER A 73 0.90 -19.34 2.85
CA SER A 73 0.89 -18.26 3.85
C SER A 73 2.02 -17.26 3.55
N LEU A 74 1.66 -16.00 3.50
CA LEU A 74 2.59 -14.87 3.32
C LEU A 74 2.81 -14.10 4.63
N GLY A 75 1.90 -14.24 5.61
CA GLY A 75 1.93 -13.51 6.86
C GLY A 75 0.54 -13.16 7.37
N THR A 76 0.36 -11.94 7.86
CA THR A 76 -0.92 -11.42 8.37
C THR A 76 -1.22 -10.04 7.79
N ALA A 77 -2.50 -9.66 7.80
CA ALA A 77 -2.92 -8.30 7.48
C ALA A 77 -3.77 -7.73 8.61
N THR A 78 -3.60 -6.46 8.91
CA THR A 78 -4.56 -5.68 9.70
C THR A 78 -5.30 -4.76 8.76
N ARG A 79 -6.62 -4.85 8.75
CA ARG A 79 -7.50 -4.05 7.92
C ARG A 79 -8.35 -3.14 8.79
N CYS A 80 -8.32 -1.85 8.54
CA CYS A 80 -8.98 -0.83 9.35
C CYS A 80 -9.95 -0.01 8.50
N PHE A 81 -11.18 0.14 8.99
CA PHE A 81 -12.23 0.92 8.35
C PHE A 81 -12.46 2.23 9.08
N THR A 82 -12.46 3.33 8.32
CA THR A 82 -12.77 4.69 8.79
C THR A 82 -13.68 5.42 7.81
N ASP A 83 -14.11 6.63 8.17
CA ASP A 83 -14.84 7.56 7.30
C ASP A 83 -16.02 6.93 6.57
N VAL A 84 -16.80 6.13 7.29
CA VAL A 84 -17.98 5.45 6.75
C VAL A 84 -19.05 6.47 6.41
N SER A 85 -19.52 6.46 5.16
CA SER A 85 -20.51 7.42 4.65
C SER A 85 -21.39 6.76 3.59
N PRO A 86 -22.65 7.24 3.41
CA PRO A 86 -23.47 6.82 2.28
C PRO A 86 -22.79 7.14 0.95
N GLY A 87 -22.94 6.25 -0.04
CA GLY A 87 -22.45 6.42 -1.40
C GLY A 87 -23.48 5.97 -2.43
N ASN A 88 -23.21 6.21 -3.71
CA ASN A 88 -24.09 5.77 -4.79
C ASN A 88 -24.17 4.24 -4.85
N GLY A 89 -25.32 3.68 -4.48
CA GLY A 89 -25.58 2.24 -4.51
C GLY A 89 -25.00 1.45 -3.34
N GLY A 90 -24.52 2.09 -2.26
CA GLY A 90 -23.99 1.40 -1.10
C GLY A 90 -23.35 2.31 -0.07
N THR A 91 -22.43 1.78 0.69
CA THR A 91 -21.64 2.51 1.70
C THR A 91 -20.23 2.72 1.17
N MET A 92 -19.70 3.91 1.38
CA MET A 92 -18.29 4.23 1.12
C MET A 92 -17.52 4.32 2.44
N LEU A 93 -16.31 3.82 2.44
CA LEU A 93 -15.42 3.89 3.59
C LEU A 93 -13.96 4.09 3.15
N THR A 94 -13.13 4.52 4.08
CA THR A 94 -11.69 4.50 3.92
C THR A 94 -11.16 3.20 4.48
N ASP A 95 -10.49 2.42 3.64
CA ASP A 95 -9.85 1.16 3.99
C ASP A 95 -8.34 1.38 4.08
N THR A 96 -7.78 1.15 5.26
CA THR A 96 -6.33 1.14 5.48
C THR A 96 -5.90 -0.27 5.82
N THR A 97 -5.05 -0.86 4.99
CA THR A 97 -4.57 -2.22 5.18
C THR A 97 -3.06 -2.25 5.37
N PHE A 98 -2.63 -2.93 6.44
CA PHE A 98 -1.24 -3.20 6.77
C PHE A 98 -0.93 -4.67 6.42
N PHE A 99 -0.25 -4.90 5.31
CA PHE A 99 0.18 -6.24 4.89
C PHE A 99 1.53 -6.54 5.52
N ARG A 100 1.57 -7.43 6.51
CA ARG A 100 2.81 -7.85 7.21
C ARG A 100 3.34 -9.11 6.55
N LEU A 101 4.31 -8.92 5.68
CA LEU A 101 5.03 -9.96 4.97
C LEU A 101 6.35 -10.27 5.69
N ARG A 102 6.97 -11.37 5.35
CA ARG A 102 8.27 -11.76 5.94
C ARG A 102 9.35 -10.70 5.70
N GLU A 103 9.33 -10.06 4.53
CA GLU A 103 10.32 -9.07 4.10
C GLU A 103 10.05 -7.65 4.64
N GLY A 104 8.88 -7.42 5.23
CA GLY A 104 8.48 -6.10 5.75
C GLY A 104 6.98 -5.86 5.64
N THR A 105 6.57 -4.62 5.86
CA THR A 105 5.16 -4.22 5.82
C THR A 105 4.89 -3.31 4.63
N ILE A 106 3.83 -3.62 3.88
CA ILE A 106 3.22 -2.71 2.90
C ILE A 106 2.01 -2.09 3.58
N VAL A 107 1.84 -0.78 3.46
CA VAL A 107 0.63 -0.09 3.95
C VAL A 107 -0.09 0.52 2.77
N SER A 108 -1.37 0.20 2.62
CA SER A 108 -2.22 0.81 1.61
C SER A 108 -3.40 1.53 2.22
N ARG A 109 -3.89 2.56 1.52
CA ARG A 109 -5.11 3.27 1.88
C ARG A 109 -5.93 3.58 0.64
N SER A 110 -7.22 3.25 0.68
CA SER A 110 -8.14 3.42 -0.45
C SER A 110 -9.53 3.85 0.00
N ARG A 111 -10.23 4.55 -0.89
CA ARG A 111 -11.70 4.66 -0.80
C ARG A 111 -12.30 3.37 -1.36
N THR A 112 -13.20 2.81 -0.62
CA THR A 112 -13.77 1.49 -0.91
C THR A 112 -15.29 1.58 -0.86
N THR A 113 -15.95 0.91 -1.81
CA THR A 113 -17.40 0.81 -1.86
C THR A 113 -17.83 -0.55 -1.33
N VAL A 114 -18.83 -0.56 -0.47
CA VAL A 114 -19.49 -1.74 0.06
C VAL A 114 -20.92 -1.75 -0.47
N THR A 115 -21.28 -2.79 -1.21
CA THR A 115 -22.60 -2.95 -1.82
C THR A 115 -23.24 -4.27 -1.40
N PRO A 116 -24.57 -4.39 -1.37
CA PRO A 116 -25.22 -5.68 -1.13
C PRO A 116 -24.73 -6.72 -2.16
N ALA A 117 -24.64 -7.98 -1.72
CA ALA A 117 -24.34 -9.07 -2.65
C ALA A 117 -25.50 -9.30 -3.62
N LEU A 118 -25.18 -9.73 -4.83
CA LEU A 118 -26.16 -9.93 -5.91
C LEU A 118 -27.15 -11.09 -5.64
N ASP A 119 -26.82 -11.98 -4.70
CA ASP A 119 -27.68 -13.09 -4.28
C ASP A 119 -28.84 -12.69 -3.36
N GLY A 120 -28.95 -11.40 -3.03
CA GLY A 120 -30.00 -10.87 -2.17
C GLY A 120 -29.80 -11.15 -0.68
N SER A 121 -28.68 -11.72 -0.26
CA SER A 121 -28.34 -11.88 1.15
C SER A 121 -28.07 -10.51 1.79
N PRO A 122 -28.84 -10.10 2.82
CA PRO A 122 -28.66 -8.78 3.42
C PRO A 122 -27.37 -8.65 4.25
N ASP A 123 -26.80 -9.79 4.65
CA ASP A 123 -25.65 -9.85 5.55
C ASP A 123 -24.34 -10.20 4.85
N VAL A 124 -24.38 -10.51 3.55
CA VAL A 124 -23.18 -10.66 2.72
C VAL A 124 -23.09 -9.45 1.80
N VAL A 125 -21.94 -8.79 1.85
CA VAL A 125 -21.70 -7.59 1.05
C VAL A 125 -20.48 -7.79 0.16
N HIS A 126 -20.55 -7.20 -1.03
CA HIS A 126 -19.42 -7.09 -1.92
C HIS A 126 -18.63 -5.84 -1.58
N ILE A 127 -17.31 -5.95 -1.56
CA ILE A 127 -16.41 -4.84 -1.31
C ILE A 127 -15.43 -4.68 -2.47
N ALA A 128 -15.25 -3.46 -2.92
CA ALA A 128 -14.32 -3.16 -4.00
C ALA A 128 -13.72 -1.76 -3.85
N THR A 129 -12.54 -1.57 -4.41
CA THR A 129 -11.97 -0.24 -4.58
C THR A 129 -12.91 0.63 -5.41
N ALA A 130 -13.25 1.81 -4.91
CA ALA A 130 -14.13 2.76 -5.62
C ALA A 130 -13.53 3.18 -6.97
N ILE A 131 -14.39 3.32 -7.99
CA ILE A 131 -14.04 3.75 -9.35
C ILE A 131 -14.89 5.00 -9.69
N PRO A 132 -14.32 6.05 -10.31
CA PRO A 132 -12.94 6.25 -10.74
C PRO A 132 -12.02 6.66 -9.59
N ALA A 133 -10.83 6.11 -9.55
CA ALA A 133 -9.91 6.32 -8.48
C ALA A 133 -8.48 6.63 -8.93
N PRO A 134 -8.20 7.75 -9.61
CA PRO A 134 -6.82 8.09 -9.96
C PRO A 134 -5.96 8.42 -8.74
N ALA A 135 -6.56 8.78 -7.60
CA ALA A 135 -5.81 9.23 -6.43
C ALA A 135 -6.14 8.50 -5.12
N THR A 136 -6.99 7.48 -5.14
CA THR A 136 -7.61 6.94 -3.91
C THR A 136 -7.12 5.56 -3.49
N THR A 137 -6.24 4.95 -4.27
CA THR A 137 -5.70 3.61 -4.00
C THR A 137 -4.20 3.68 -4.03
N THR A 138 -3.59 4.10 -2.94
CA THR A 138 -2.15 4.32 -2.88
C THR A 138 -1.52 3.47 -1.79
N ILE A 139 -0.36 2.94 -2.10
CA ILE A 139 0.59 2.49 -1.09
C ILE A 139 1.16 3.73 -0.43
N LEU A 140 1.26 3.69 0.90
CA LEU A 140 1.89 4.73 1.72
C LEU A 140 3.36 4.35 1.94
N PRO A 141 4.29 4.85 1.12
CA PRO A 141 5.67 4.34 1.12
C PRO A 141 6.36 4.55 2.47
N GLU A 142 6.14 5.69 3.10
CA GLU A 142 6.80 6.04 4.37
C GLU A 142 6.25 5.28 5.58
N ALA A 143 5.00 4.78 5.48
CA ALA A 143 4.39 3.94 6.51
C ALA A 143 4.83 2.46 6.39
N GLY A 144 5.45 2.08 5.29
CA GLY A 144 6.01 0.74 5.07
C GLY A 144 7.26 0.48 5.89
N SER A 145 7.67 -0.80 5.93
CA SER A 145 8.91 -1.23 6.60
C SER A 145 9.67 -2.27 5.79
N GLY A 146 10.92 -2.57 6.21
CA GLY A 146 11.77 -3.54 5.54
C GLY A 146 12.06 -3.12 4.10
N ILE A 147 12.01 -4.09 3.17
CA ILE A 147 12.29 -3.80 1.75
C ILE A 147 11.23 -2.93 1.09
N PHE A 148 10.06 -2.76 1.70
CA PHE A 148 8.94 -1.99 1.16
C PHE A 148 8.93 -0.51 1.60
N LYS A 149 9.81 -0.13 2.52
CA LYS A 149 9.91 1.28 2.95
C LYS A 149 10.35 2.16 1.79
N GLY A 150 9.62 3.24 1.56
CA GLY A 150 9.90 4.18 0.47
C GLY A 150 9.52 3.67 -0.93
N VAL A 151 8.88 2.49 -1.05
CA VAL A 151 8.44 1.93 -2.35
C VAL A 151 7.00 2.35 -2.63
N PRO A 152 6.76 3.20 -3.62
CA PRO A 152 5.41 3.58 -4.03
C PRO A 152 4.73 2.44 -4.80
N GLY A 153 3.42 2.57 -4.96
CA GLY A 153 2.65 1.59 -5.69
C GLY A 153 1.16 1.85 -5.61
N THR A 154 0.40 0.92 -6.16
CA THR A 154 -1.07 0.95 -6.14
C THR A 154 -1.62 -0.37 -5.65
N THR A 155 -2.81 -0.32 -5.05
CA THR A 155 -3.58 -1.51 -4.69
C THR A 155 -4.96 -1.45 -5.33
N ARG A 156 -5.50 -2.62 -5.67
CA ARG A 156 -6.91 -2.79 -6.01
C ARG A 156 -7.46 -3.94 -5.18
N LEU A 157 -8.67 -3.75 -4.71
CA LEU A 157 -9.38 -4.71 -3.88
C LEU A 157 -10.67 -5.11 -4.57
N THR A 158 -11.01 -6.37 -4.46
CA THR A 158 -12.35 -6.92 -4.67
C THR A 158 -12.56 -8.11 -3.75
N GLY A 159 -13.77 -8.31 -3.26
CA GLY A 159 -14.07 -9.45 -2.40
C GLY A 159 -15.46 -9.41 -1.80
N ALA A 160 -15.67 -10.29 -0.83
CA ALA A 160 -16.90 -10.41 -0.09
C ALA A 160 -16.63 -10.39 1.42
N MET A 161 -17.55 -9.77 2.15
CA MET A 161 -17.56 -9.77 3.62
C MET A 161 -18.88 -10.34 4.10
N ASP A 162 -18.82 -11.35 4.97
CA ASP A 162 -19.99 -11.86 5.70
C ASP A 162 -20.10 -11.12 7.02
N MET A 163 -21.15 -10.35 7.17
CA MET A 163 -21.38 -9.45 8.30
C MET A 163 -22.47 -9.97 9.27
N ARG A 164 -22.88 -11.25 9.15
CA ARG A 164 -23.95 -11.83 9.99
C ARG A 164 -23.68 -11.69 11.49
N GLN A 165 -22.41 -11.73 11.90
CA GLN A 165 -22.00 -11.60 13.29
C GLN A 165 -21.49 -10.19 13.66
N PHE A 166 -21.56 -9.25 12.73
CA PHE A 166 -20.98 -7.90 12.94
C PHE A 166 -21.70 -7.12 14.05
N ARG A 167 -23.05 -7.15 14.06
CA ARG A 167 -23.83 -6.38 15.04
C ARG A 167 -23.68 -6.90 16.47
N GLU A 168 -23.52 -8.20 16.63
CA GLU A 168 -23.49 -8.85 17.95
C GLU A 168 -22.08 -8.99 18.50
N ARG A 169 -21.11 -9.29 17.64
CA ARG A 169 -19.74 -9.65 18.03
C ARG A 169 -18.67 -8.77 17.42
N ASN A 170 -19.04 -7.79 16.60
CA ASN A 170 -18.10 -7.04 15.79
C ASN A 170 -17.17 -7.96 14.95
N GLU A 171 -17.72 -9.08 14.48
CA GLU A 171 -17.00 -10.11 13.73
C GLU A 171 -17.37 -10.05 12.25
N ILE A 172 -16.38 -10.05 11.39
CA ILE A 172 -16.50 -10.12 9.92
C ILE A 172 -15.75 -11.34 9.42
N ALA A 173 -16.36 -12.12 8.50
CA ALA A 173 -15.61 -13.07 7.71
C ALA A 173 -15.24 -12.42 6.36
N PHE A 174 -13.95 -12.46 6.05
CA PHE A 174 -13.36 -11.88 4.84
C PHE A 174 -13.07 -12.96 3.81
N ASP A 175 -13.31 -12.65 2.54
CA ASP A 175 -12.77 -13.36 1.37
C ASP A 175 -12.45 -12.33 0.29
N ASP A 176 -11.30 -11.67 0.46
CA ASP A 176 -10.89 -10.51 -0.30
C ASP A 176 -9.59 -10.76 -1.05
N ILE A 177 -9.52 -10.29 -2.28
CA ILE A 177 -8.33 -10.34 -3.12
C ILE A 177 -7.80 -8.92 -3.33
N TYR A 178 -6.51 -8.75 -3.11
CA TYR A 178 -5.77 -7.54 -3.41
C TYR A 178 -4.78 -7.77 -4.55
N LEU A 179 -4.83 -6.91 -5.54
CA LEU A 179 -3.78 -6.76 -6.55
C LEU A 179 -2.89 -5.60 -6.11
N ILE A 180 -1.67 -5.88 -5.69
CA ILE A 180 -0.68 -4.91 -5.23
C ILE A 180 0.38 -4.78 -6.31
N LYS A 181 0.53 -3.57 -6.88
CA LYS A 181 1.59 -3.25 -7.82
C LYS A 181 2.58 -2.30 -7.14
N LEU A 182 3.78 -2.77 -6.90
CA LEU A 182 4.89 -1.97 -6.40
C LEU A 182 5.68 -1.43 -7.59
N ALA A 183 6.04 -0.16 -7.54
CA ALA A 183 6.91 0.43 -8.55
C ALA A 183 8.34 -0.12 -8.40
N ASP A 184 9.09 -0.09 -9.50
CA ASP A 184 10.54 -0.24 -9.45
C ASP A 184 11.13 0.87 -8.59
N ARG A 185 11.95 0.49 -7.61
CA ARG A 185 12.57 1.46 -6.70
C ARG A 185 13.44 2.44 -7.46
N HIS A 186 14.20 1.97 -8.44
CA HIS A 186 15.09 2.81 -9.24
C HIS A 186 14.28 3.79 -10.10
N GLU A 187 13.25 3.29 -10.78
CA GLU A 187 12.33 4.08 -11.58
C GLU A 187 11.57 5.10 -10.72
N ALA A 188 11.07 4.70 -9.56
CA ALA A 188 10.39 5.58 -8.61
C ALA A 188 11.31 6.70 -8.08
N VAL A 189 12.58 6.41 -7.83
CA VAL A 189 13.58 7.43 -7.44
C VAL A 189 13.85 8.39 -8.59
N LEU A 190 14.01 7.89 -9.82
CA LEU A 190 14.21 8.74 -10.99
C LEU A 190 13.01 9.63 -11.28
N GLU A 191 11.80 9.08 -11.20
CA GLU A 191 10.57 9.83 -11.35
C GLU A 191 10.43 10.92 -10.27
N SER A 192 10.69 10.57 -9.02
CA SER A 192 10.69 11.54 -7.90
C SER A 192 11.71 12.66 -8.13
N ARG A 193 12.94 12.34 -8.52
CA ARG A 193 13.98 13.34 -8.82
C ARG A 193 13.57 14.24 -9.99
N THR A 194 12.97 13.69 -11.02
CA THR A 194 12.50 14.45 -12.18
C THR A 194 11.41 15.44 -11.76
N ARG A 195 10.46 14.98 -10.96
CA ARG A 195 9.37 15.80 -10.41
C ARG A 195 9.89 16.92 -9.50
N ILE A 196 10.85 16.61 -8.62
CA ILE A 196 11.48 17.63 -7.76
C ILE A 196 12.23 18.67 -8.61
N ARG A 197 12.95 18.25 -9.64
CA ARG A 197 13.66 19.16 -10.54
C ARG A 197 12.69 20.08 -11.30
N GLN A 198 11.56 19.57 -11.74
CA GLN A 198 10.49 20.40 -12.33
C GLN A 198 9.96 21.41 -11.31
N ALA A 199 9.68 20.98 -10.09
CA ALA A 199 9.24 21.87 -9.02
C ALA A 199 10.28 22.97 -8.70
N GLN A 200 11.57 22.63 -8.64
CA GLN A 200 12.65 23.61 -8.47
C GLN A 200 12.64 24.66 -9.58
N ARG A 201 12.43 24.24 -10.85
CA ARG A 201 12.32 25.16 -12.00
C ARG A 201 11.12 26.10 -11.84
N HIS A 202 9.93 25.56 -11.56
CA HIS A 202 8.72 26.38 -11.42
C HIS A 202 8.80 27.33 -10.21
N LEU A 203 9.43 26.91 -9.10
CA LEU A 203 9.70 27.79 -7.96
C LEU A 203 10.61 28.96 -8.37
N GLN A 204 11.65 28.69 -9.15
CA GLN A 204 12.55 29.74 -9.64
C GLN A 204 11.83 30.70 -10.58
N GLU A 205 11.04 30.19 -11.52
CA GLU A 205 10.21 30.98 -12.43
C GLU A 205 9.18 31.84 -11.67
N ALA A 206 8.67 31.34 -10.54
CA ALA A 206 7.76 32.06 -9.66
C ALA A 206 8.46 33.08 -8.71
N GLY A 207 9.79 33.22 -8.81
CA GLY A 207 10.60 34.20 -8.07
C GLY A 207 11.10 33.70 -6.70
N PHE A 208 11.03 32.39 -6.44
CA PHE A 208 11.61 31.78 -5.22
C PHE A 208 13.00 31.23 -5.50
N ALA A 209 13.81 31.02 -4.46
CA ALA A 209 15.18 30.55 -4.56
C ALA A 209 15.32 29.09 -4.07
N PRO A 210 15.01 28.07 -4.91
CA PRO A 210 15.05 26.68 -4.52
C PRO A 210 16.47 26.10 -4.40
N GLY A 211 17.49 26.85 -4.78
CA GLY A 211 18.88 26.37 -4.88
C GLY A 211 19.16 25.64 -6.18
N SER A 212 20.04 24.64 -6.14
CA SER A 212 20.41 23.85 -7.30
C SER A 212 19.23 23.04 -7.84
N MET A 213 19.11 22.95 -9.18
CA MET A 213 18.08 22.12 -9.84
C MET A 213 18.55 20.67 -9.98
N ASP A 214 18.87 20.04 -8.88
CA ASP A 214 19.46 18.70 -8.82
C ASP A 214 18.43 17.57 -8.65
N GLY A 215 17.16 17.94 -8.45
CA GLY A 215 16.09 16.98 -8.16
C GLY A 215 16.12 16.46 -6.73
N MET A 216 16.71 17.22 -5.79
CA MET A 216 16.76 16.86 -4.38
C MET A 216 15.99 17.89 -3.53
N LEU A 217 15.26 17.43 -2.54
CA LEU A 217 14.60 18.28 -1.54
C LEU A 217 15.61 18.71 -0.47
N GLY A 218 16.59 19.53 -0.88
CA GLY A 218 17.54 20.15 0.03
C GLY A 218 16.93 21.28 0.88
N PRO A 219 17.69 21.81 1.87
CA PRO A 219 17.18 22.86 2.75
C PRO A 219 16.67 24.12 2.01
N GLN A 220 17.36 24.54 0.95
CA GLN A 220 16.94 25.69 0.13
C GLN A 220 15.65 25.40 -0.63
N THR A 221 15.52 24.21 -1.23
CA THR A 221 14.28 23.80 -1.91
C THR A 221 13.10 23.74 -0.94
N ARG A 222 13.31 23.22 0.28
CA ARG A 222 12.27 23.18 1.31
C ARG A 222 11.84 24.58 1.76
N MET A 223 12.77 25.50 1.94
CA MET A 223 12.45 26.89 2.26
C MET A 223 11.67 27.58 1.14
N ALA A 224 12.07 27.36 -0.11
CA ALA A 224 11.34 27.91 -1.28
C ALA A 224 9.92 27.34 -1.37
N LEU A 225 9.74 26.04 -1.12
CA LEU A 225 8.41 25.41 -1.03
C LEU A 225 7.58 26.03 0.10
N GLN A 226 8.12 26.22 1.29
CA GLN A 226 7.41 26.85 2.41
C GLN A 226 6.94 28.26 2.07
N GLN A 227 7.80 29.05 1.43
CA GLN A 227 7.45 30.40 0.98
C GLN A 227 6.35 30.38 -0.10
N TYR A 228 6.45 29.47 -1.05
CA TYR A 228 5.45 29.29 -2.10
C TYR A 228 4.10 28.82 -1.51
N GLN A 229 4.11 27.84 -0.64
CA GLN A 229 2.94 27.35 0.10
C GLN A 229 2.28 28.48 0.89
N ALA A 230 3.09 29.28 1.61
CA ALA A 230 2.60 30.44 2.34
C ALA A 230 1.89 31.47 1.44
N LYS A 231 2.48 31.76 0.27
CA LYS A 231 1.89 32.69 -0.72
C LYS A 231 0.53 32.25 -1.22
N LEU A 232 0.32 30.92 -1.31
CA LEU A 232 -0.94 30.33 -1.78
C LEU A 232 -1.91 29.94 -0.65
N GLY A 233 -1.58 30.23 0.62
CA GLY A 233 -2.41 29.82 1.75
C GLY A 233 -2.44 28.31 2.00
N LEU A 234 -1.46 27.58 1.47
CA LEU A 234 -1.28 26.14 1.71
C LEU A 234 -0.53 25.91 3.03
N PRO A 235 -0.64 24.71 3.65
CA PRO A 235 0.17 24.33 4.79
C PRO A 235 1.66 24.42 4.45
N LYS A 236 2.45 25.10 5.30
CA LYS A 236 3.90 25.34 5.11
C LYS A 236 4.73 24.11 5.45
N THR A 237 4.51 23.02 4.76
CA THR A 237 5.19 21.73 5.02
C THR A 237 6.64 21.71 4.54
N GLY A 238 6.97 22.48 3.50
CA GLY A 238 8.25 22.39 2.79
C GLY A 238 8.43 21.08 2.01
N GLU A 239 7.34 20.31 1.89
CA GLU A 239 7.30 19.07 1.11
C GLU A 239 6.59 19.31 -0.21
N LEU A 240 6.90 18.47 -1.20
CA LEU A 240 6.22 18.46 -2.49
C LEU A 240 4.97 17.56 -2.40
N ASP A 241 4.04 17.92 -1.50
CA ASP A 241 2.77 17.22 -1.31
C ASP A 241 1.80 17.40 -2.49
N ALA A 242 0.68 16.67 -2.49
CA ALA A 242 -0.26 16.66 -3.61
C ALA A 242 -0.84 18.04 -3.92
N ALA A 243 -1.15 18.86 -2.88
CA ALA A 243 -1.68 20.20 -3.07
C ALA A 243 -0.62 21.13 -3.68
N THR A 244 0.62 21.02 -3.21
CA THR A 244 1.75 21.80 -3.71
C THR A 244 2.12 21.38 -5.14
N ARG A 245 2.12 20.08 -5.47
CA ARG A 245 2.34 19.59 -6.84
C ARG A 245 1.31 20.14 -7.80
N LYS A 246 0.04 20.04 -7.44
CA LYS A 246 -1.06 20.58 -8.26
C LYS A 246 -0.91 22.08 -8.49
N ALA A 247 -0.54 22.85 -7.44
CA ALA A 247 -0.34 24.28 -7.54
C ALA A 247 0.86 24.67 -8.41
N LEU A 248 1.92 23.85 -8.41
CA LEU A 248 3.11 24.03 -9.25
C LEU A 248 2.95 23.45 -10.65
N GLY A 249 1.89 22.67 -10.94
CA GLY A 249 1.70 21.99 -12.22
C GLY A 249 2.74 20.89 -12.49
N VAL A 250 3.13 20.15 -11.46
CA VAL A 250 4.15 19.07 -11.50
C VAL A 250 3.55 17.71 -11.06
N ASP A 251 2.49 17.29 -11.73
CA ASP A 251 1.82 16.01 -11.49
C ASP A 251 2.53 14.82 -12.16
#